data_7fc23cc77ff325655d10ac8027c50be4
#
_entry.id   7fc23cc77ff325655d10ac8027c50be4
#
_cell.length_a   1.000
_cell.length_b   1.000
_cell.length_c   1.000
_cell.angle_alpha   90.00
_cell.angle_beta   90.00
_cell.angle_gamma   90.00
#
_symmetry.space_group_name_H-M   'P 1'
#
loop_
_entity.id
_entity.type
_entity.pdbx_description
1 polymer ?
#
loop_
_entity_poly.entity_id
_entity_poly.type
_entity_poly.pdbx_seq_one_letter_code
_entity_poly.pdbx_strand_id
1 'polypeptide(L)'
;MNIEKSLSDKFWEEKQIDFKHIQALSQKKSISEIFSKLLISRGVGEENYDNYINPNLLNNLPDPFELKDMKKGIERSIEALKNNEKIGIIADYDVCLLY
;
A
#
# COMPACT_ATOMS: atom_id res chain seq x y z
N MET A 1 25.53 23.80 7.28
CA MET A 1 24.21 24.05 6.69
C MET A 1 23.32 24.70 7.75
N ASN A 2 22.90 25.94 7.55
CA ASN A 2 21.89 26.52 8.41
C ASN A 2 20.57 25.83 8.06
N ILE A 3 20.11 24.94 8.91
CA ILE A 3 18.78 24.34 8.78
C ILE A 3 17.80 25.39 9.26
N GLU A 4 17.19 26.10 8.33
CA GLU A 4 16.15 27.08 8.65
C GLU A 4 14.86 26.33 9.01
N LYS A 5 14.26 26.75 10.11
CA LYS A 5 12.95 26.24 10.50
C LYS A 5 11.85 26.81 9.59
N SER A 6 10.86 25.99 9.30
CA SER A 6 9.65 26.44 8.59
C SER A 6 8.83 27.40 9.47
N LEU A 7 7.86 28.09 8.87
CA LEU A 7 6.91 28.98 9.60
C LEU A 7 6.14 28.24 10.73
N SER A 8 6.04 26.92 10.67
CA SER A 8 5.42 26.09 11.71
C SER A 8 6.44 25.54 12.72
N ASP A 9 7.63 26.13 12.82
CA ASP A 9 8.74 25.75 13.73
C ASP A 9 9.20 24.30 13.55
N LYS A 10 9.08 23.75 12.33
CA LYS A 10 9.50 22.40 11.99
C LYS A 10 10.73 22.43 11.08
N PHE A 11 11.58 21.43 11.26
CA PHE A 11 12.67 21.19 10.33
C PHE A 11 12.19 20.31 9.17
N TRP A 12 12.58 20.68 7.97
CA TRP A 12 12.36 19.89 6.77
C TRP A 12 13.68 19.25 6.39
N GLU A 13 13.68 17.94 6.35
CA GLU A 13 14.81 17.16 5.90
C GLU A 13 14.46 16.42 4.62
N GLU A 14 15.30 16.59 3.62
CA GLU A 14 15.12 15.91 2.34
C GLU A 14 15.72 14.51 2.41
N LYS A 15 14.94 13.50 2.05
CA LYS A 15 15.40 12.12 1.98
C LYS A 15 16.49 12.00 0.91
N GLN A 16 17.66 11.52 1.31
CA GLN A 16 18.77 11.30 0.39
C GLN A 16 18.45 10.11 -0.53
N ILE A 17 18.49 10.34 -1.82
CA ILE A 17 18.24 9.33 -2.85
C ILE A 17 19.36 9.42 -3.87
N ASP A 18 19.89 8.28 -4.28
CA ASP A 18 20.92 8.23 -5.31
C ASP A 18 20.34 8.75 -6.65
N PHE A 19 20.99 9.77 -7.18
CA PHE A 19 20.59 10.42 -8.43
C PHE A 19 20.55 9.45 -9.62
N LYS A 20 21.38 8.43 -9.61
CA LYS A 20 21.35 7.38 -10.66
C LYS A 20 20.02 6.65 -10.72
N HIS A 21 19.42 6.35 -9.58
CA HIS A 21 18.09 5.72 -9.53
C HIS A 21 17.00 6.64 -10.05
N ILE A 22 17.09 7.94 -9.74
CA ILE A 22 16.15 8.95 -10.24
C ILE A 22 16.22 9.02 -11.77
N GLN A 23 17.42 9.13 -12.32
CA GLN A 23 17.62 9.19 -13.78
C GLN A 23 17.16 7.91 -14.47
N ALA A 24 17.50 6.74 -13.91
CA ALA A 24 17.12 5.47 -14.50
C ALA A 24 15.58 5.33 -14.60
N LEU A 25 14.86 5.64 -13.54
CA LEU A 25 13.40 5.59 -13.53
C LEU A 25 12.80 6.64 -14.48
N SER A 26 13.32 7.87 -14.45
CA SER A 26 12.89 8.96 -15.31
C SER A 26 13.00 8.61 -16.80
N GLN A 27 14.15 8.11 -17.24
CA GLN A 27 14.38 7.72 -18.61
C GLN A 27 13.54 6.52 -19.03
N LYS A 28 13.47 5.50 -18.18
CA LYS A 28 12.79 4.26 -18.51
C LYS A 28 11.27 4.41 -18.59
N LYS A 29 10.70 5.25 -17.74
CA LYS A 29 9.24 5.49 -17.70
C LYS A 29 8.84 6.79 -18.40
N SER A 30 9.79 7.53 -18.99
CA SER A 30 9.55 8.82 -19.66
C SER A 30 8.81 9.83 -18.79
N ILE A 31 9.21 9.92 -17.52
CA ILE A 31 8.64 10.83 -16.51
C ILE A 31 9.68 11.85 -16.04
N SER A 32 9.25 12.93 -15.42
CA SER A 32 10.18 13.94 -14.90
C SER A 32 11.04 13.40 -13.76
N GLU A 33 12.25 13.93 -13.59
CA GLU A 33 13.15 13.57 -12.48
C GLU A 33 12.53 13.87 -11.11
N ILE A 34 11.79 14.98 -11.01
CA ILE A 34 11.08 15.35 -9.77
C ILE A 34 10.06 14.27 -9.41
N PHE A 35 9.28 13.82 -10.37
CA PHE A 35 8.28 12.78 -10.15
C PHE A 35 8.95 11.44 -9.82
N SER A 36 10.03 11.08 -10.50
CA SER A 36 10.84 9.90 -10.19
C SER A 36 11.38 9.94 -8.77
N LYS A 37 11.90 11.08 -8.33
CA LYS A 37 12.39 11.30 -6.96
C LYS A 37 11.30 11.10 -5.93
N LEU A 38 10.10 11.63 -6.17
CA LEU A 38 8.94 11.43 -5.29
C LEU A 38 8.52 9.97 -5.19
N LEU A 39 8.49 9.25 -6.30
CA LEU A 39 8.15 7.83 -6.33
C LEU A 39 9.17 7.00 -5.55
N ILE A 40 10.46 7.18 -5.84
CA ILE A 40 11.53 6.45 -5.16
C ILE A 40 11.53 6.75 -3.66
N SER A 41 11.27 8.00 -3.26
CA SER A 41 11.17 8.36 -1.85
C SER A 41 10.07 7.59 -1.10
N ARG A 42 9.07 7.10 -1.80
CA ARG A 42 7.96 6.28 -1.31
C ARG A 42 8.17 4.78 -1.50
N GLY A 43 9.36 4.38 -1.96
CA GLY A 43 9.66 2.97 -2.20
C GLY A 43 9.11 2.43 -3.54
N VAL A 44 8.70 3.33 -4.44
CA VAL A 44 8.22 2.95 -5.77
C VAL A 44 9.40 2.97 -6.73
N GLY A 45 9.85 1.80 -7.13
CA GLY A 45 10.87 1.59 -8.12
C GLY A 45 10.29 1.12 -9.45
N GLU A 46 11.17 0.65 -10.33
CA GLU A 46 10.76 0.18 -11.65
C GLU A 46 9.78 -1.00 -11.61
N GLU A 47 10.00 -1.92 -10.67
CA GLU A 47 9.25 -3.19 -10.58
C GLU A 47 7.79 -2.99 -10.20
N ASN A 48 7.50 -1.99 -9.36
CA ASN A 48 6.15 -1.73 -8.85
C ASN A 48 5.52 -0.45 -9.40
N TYR A 49 6.23 0.25 -10.31
CA TYR A 49 5.77 1.50 -10.91
C TYR A 49 4.39 1.37 -11.56
N ASP A 50 4.22 0.40 -12.44
CA ASP A 50 3.00 0.26 -13.25
C ASP A 50 1.79 -0.05 -12.37
N ASN A 51 1.96 -0.89 -11.35
CA ASN A 51 0.93 -1.18 -10.35
C ASN A 51 0.60 0.03 -9.47
N TYR A 52 1.60 0.86 -9.16
CA TYR A 52 1.41 2.04 -8.34
C TYR A 52 0.67 3.16 -9.10
N ILE A 53 1.01 3.37 -10.36
CA ILE A 53 0.40 4.43 -11.20
C ILE A 53 -0.98 4.03 -11.71
N ASN A 54 -1.16 2.76 -12.08
CA ASN A 54 -2.41 2.22 -12.58
C ASN A 54 -2.89 1.05 -11.70
N PRO A 55 -3.32 1.33 -10.46
CA PRO A 55 -3.76 0.28 -9.56
C PRO A 55 -5.00 -0.42 -10.13
N ASN A 56 -4.89 -1.72 -10.33
CA ASN A 56 -6.00 -2.57 -10.72
C ASN A 56 -6.39 -3.45 -9.53
N LEU A 57 -7.64 -3.38 -9.12
CA LEU A 57 -8.14 -4.11 -7.97
C LEU A 57 -7.93 -5.62 -8.12
N LEU A 58 -8.20 -6.17 -9.29
CA LEU A 58 -8.05 -7.61 -9.55
C LEU A 58 -6.60 -8.10 -9.41
N ASN A 59 -5.64 -7.25 -9.79
CA ASN A 59 -4.23 -7.61 -9.74
C ASN A 59 -3.57 -7.31 -8.38
N ASN A 60 -4.19 -6.44 -7.58
CA ASN A 60 -3.61 -5.95 -6.32
C ASN A 60 -4.36 -6.43 -5.08
N LEU A 61 -5.46 -7.15 -5.25
CA LEU A 61 -6.11 -7.82 -4.12
C LEU A 61 -5.24 -9.00 -3.68
N PRO A 62 -4.79 -9.02 -2.42
CA PRO A 62 -4.09 -10.18 -1.88
C PRO A 62 -5.03 -11.37 -1.84
N ASP A 63 -4.47 -12.58 -1.92
CA ASP A 63 -5.24 -13.80 -1.73
C ASP A 63 -5.86 -13.79 -0.32
N PRO A 64 -7.20 -13.94 -0.19
CA PRO A 64 -7.85 -14.01 1.11
C PRO A 64 -7.26 -15.07 2.06
N PHE A 65 -6.66 -16.12 1.52
CA PHE A 65 -5.99 -17.16 2.30
C PHE A 65 -4.68 -16.73 2.95
N GLU A 66 -4.11 -15.57 2.58
CA GLU A 66 -3.00 -14.94 3.29
C GLU A 66 -3.41 -14.40 4.67
N LEU A 67 -4.71 -14.16 4.88
CA LEU A 67 -5.22 -13.75 6.18
C LEU A 67 -5.05 -14.88 7.20
N LYS A 68 -4.55 -14.51 8.38
CA LYS A 68 -4.37 -15.45 9.48
C LYS A 68 -5.66 -16.20 9.79
N ASP A 69 -5.56 -17.51 9.90
CA ASP A 69 -6.67 -18.41 10.22
C ASP A 69 -7.85 -18.42 9.24
N MET A 70 -7.76 -17.81 8.07
CA MET A 70 -8.81 -17.80 7.07
C MET A 70 -9.28 -19.22 6.72
N LYS A 71 -8.34 -20.14 6.48
CA LYS A 71 -8.67 -21.54 6.17
C LYS A 71 -9.50 -22.19 7.26
N LYS A 72 -9.10 -22.04 8.53
CA LYS A 72 -9.85 -22.59 9.67
C LYS A 72 -11.25 -21.97 9.80
N GLY A 73 -11.35 -20.65 9.55
CA GLY A 73 -12.63 -19.95 9.54
C GLY A 73 -13.57 -20.52 8.50
N ILE A 74 -13.08 -20.74 7.29
CA ILE A 74 -13.85 -21.31 6.19
C ILE A 74 -14.28 -22.75 6.53
N GLU A 75 -13.35 -23.62 6.96
CA GLU A 75 -13.64 -24.99 7.32
C GLU A 75 -14.73 -25.07 8.43
N ARG A 76 -14.59 -24.23 9.45
CA ARG A 76 -15.59 -24.15 10.56
C ARG A 76 -16.95 -23.63 10.07
N SER A 77 -16.96 -22.66 9.16
CA SER A 77 -18.19 -22.13 8.58
C SER A 77 -18.93 -23.18 7.74
N ILE A 78 -18.17 -23.94 6.94
CA ILE A 78 -18.75 -25.05 6.14
C ILE A 78 -19.33 -26.14 7.06
N GLU A 79 -18.64 -26.47 8.14
CA GLU A 79 -19.12 -27.44 9.13
C GLU A 79 -20.43 -26.98 9.78
N ALA A 80 -20.50 -25.71 10.19
CA ALA A 80 -21.70 -25.12 10.76
C ALA A 80 -22.89 -25.18 9.80
N LEU A 81 -22.66 -24.89 8.50
CA LEU A 81 -23.69 -25.00 7.48
C LEU A 81 -24.16 -26.45 7.28
N LYS A 82 -23.23 -27.41 7.24
CA LYS A 82 -23.59 -28.84 7.10
C LYS A 82 -24.40 -29.37 8.27
N ASN A 83 -24.10 -28.86 9.47
CA ASN A 83 -24.78 -29.27 10.71
C ASN A 83 -26.03 -28.44 11.04
N ASN A 84 -26.44 -27.53 10.15
CA ASN A 84 -27.54 -26.56 10.38
C ASN A 84 -27.39 -25.77 11.70
N GLU A 85 -26.16 -25.41 12.05
CA GLU A 85 -25.89 -24.58 13.23
C GLU A 85 -26.31 -23.13 12.97
N LYS A 86 -26.69 -22.43 14.04
CA LYS A 86 -26.97 -20.99 13.97
C LYS A 86 -25.65 -20.21 13.86
N ILE A 87 -25.49 -19.40 12.83
CA ILE A 87 -24.35 -18.54 12.62
C ILE A 87 -24.78 -17.10 12.96
N GLY A 88 -24.10 -16.49 13.94
CA GLY A 88 -24.25 -15.08 14.25
C GLY A 88 -23.16 -14.26 13.57
N ILE A 89 -23.54 -13.16 12.91
CA ILE A 89 -22.61 -12.21 12.31
C ILE A 89 -22.67 -10.93 13.13
N ILE A 90 -21.52 -10.55 13.70
CA ILE A 90 -21.36 -9.27 14.40
C ILE A 90 -20.41 -8.43 13.53
N ALA A 91 -20.93 -7.35 13.00
CA ALA A 91 -20.13 -6.39 12.25
C ALA A 91 -19.97 -5.11 13.06
N ASP A 92 -18.76 -4.59 13.10
CA ASP A 92 -18.52 -3.28 13.65
C ASP A 92 -19.02 -2.21 12.69
N TYR A 93 -19.67 -1.21 13.24
CA TYR A 93 -20.18 -0.06 12.49
C TYR A 93 -19.10 1.02 12.32
N ASP A 94 -17.90 0.80 12.82
CA ASP A 94 -16.83 1.80 12.70
C ASP A 94 -16.39 1.96 11.26
N VAL A 95 -17.04 2.90 10.62
CA VAL A 95 -16.78 3.32 9.24
C VAL A 95 -15.54 4.22 9.14
N CYS A 96 -14.87 4.51 10.23
CA CYS A 96 -13.59 5.24 10.22
C CYS A 96 -12.55 4.57 9.32
N LEU A 97 -12.76 3.32 9.00
CA LEU A 97 -11.93 2.56 8.06
C LEU A 97 -12.27 2.81 6.59
N LEU A 98 -13.31 3.59 6.29
CA LEU A 98 -13.76 3.88 4.93
C LEU A 98 -13.38 5.29 4.44
N TYR A 99 -12.63 6.06 5.21
CA TYR A 99 -12.16 7.39 4.86
C TYR A 99 -10.65 7.44 4.72
#